data_93307bf81cec3121efb51de65466e54c
#
_entry.id   93307bf81cec3121efb51de65466e54c
#
_cell.length_a   1.000
_cell.length_b   1.000
_cell.length_c   1.000
_cell.angle_alpha   90.00
_cell.angle_beta   90.00
_cell.angle_gamma   90.00
#
_symmetry.space_group_name_H-M   'P 1'
#
loop_
_entity.id
_entity.type
_entity.pdbx_description
1 polymer ?
#
loop_
_entity_poly.entity_id
_entity_poly.type
_entity_poly.pdbx_seq_one_letter_code
_entity_poly.pdbx_strand_id
1 'polypeptide(L)' 'MTIYEAINSDKCRIDIKKAAGRIPADFVYAFPPDVPVLIPGEKITKEKIDYILALESKGVLFRGLHKGRIYVTV' A
#
# COMPACT_ATOMS: atom_id res chain seq x y z
N MET A 1 4.19 -13.78 4.63
CA MET A 1 5.51 -13.09 4.52
C MET A 1 5.64 -12.13 5.69
N THR A 2 6.82 -12.08 6.31
CA THR A 2 7.06 -11.14 7.40
C THR A 2 7.32 -9.73 6.85
N ILE A 3 7.21 -8.72 7.73
CA ILE A 3 7.55 -7.34 7.36
C ILE A 3 9.00 -7.27 6.88
N TYR A 4 9.89 -7.94 7.60
CA TYR A 4 11.32 -7.96 7.25
C TYR A 4 11.56 -8.57 5.86
N GLU A 5 10.92 -9.70 5.58
CA GLU A 5 11.05 -10.37 4.28
C GLU A 5 10.54 -9.47 3.15
N ALA A 6 9.39 -8.82 3.35
CA ALA A 6 8.80 -7.97 2.33
C ALA A 6 9.68 -6.75 2.03
N ILE A 7 10.19 -6.09 3.07
CA ILE A 7 11.03 -4.90 2.90
C ILE A 7 12.33 -5.23 2.19
N ASN A 8 12.88 -6.42 2.43
CA ASN A 8 14.16 -6.83 1.83
C ASN A 8 14.02 -7.61 0.52
N SER A 9 12.80 -7.82 0.03
CA SER A 9 12.59 -8.51 -1.24
C SER A 9 12.70 -7.53 -2.43
N ASP A 10 12.82 -8.09 -3.63
CA ASP A 10 12.75 -7.27 -4.84
C ASP A 10 11.36 -6.67 -4.96
N LYS A 11 11.30 -5.44 -5.45
CA LYS A 11 10.09 -4.64 -5.49
C LYS A 11 9.75 -4.22 -6.90
N CYS A 12 8.46 -4.10 -7.17
CA CYS A 12 7.99 -3.44 -8.37
C CYS A 12 6.86 -2.49 -8.01
N ARG A 13 6.67 -1.48 -8.83
CA ARG A 13 5.62 -0.47 -8.63
C ARG A 13 4.43 -0.84 -9.48
N ILE A 14 3.25 -0.92 -8.86
CA ILE A 14 2.02 -1.25 -9.59
C ILE A 14 0.90 -0.27 -9.20
N ASP A 15 -0.10 -0.17 -10.07
CA ASP A 15 -1.31 0.62 -9.81
C ASP A 15 -2.04 0.02 -8.60
N ILE A 16 -2.45 0.87 -7.66
CA ILE A 16 -3.18 0.43 -6.45
C ILE A 16 -4.44 -0.35 -6.82
N LYS A 17 -5.08 -0.03 -7.93
CA LYS A 17 -6.30 -0.70 -8.39
C LYS A 17 -6.05 -2.15 -8.79
N LYS A 18 -4.81 -2.51 -9.09
CA LYS A 18 -4.41 -3.86 -9.49
C LYS A 18 -3.69 -4.61 -8.39
N ALA A 19 -3.69 -4.06 -7.18
CA ALA A 19 -2.86 -4.59 -6.10
C ALA A 19 -3.53 -5.68 -5.25
N ALA A 20 -4.79 -6.02 -5.52
CA ALA A 20 -5.48 -7.06 -4.74
C ALA A 20 -4.71 -8.38 -4.82
N GLY A 21 -4.47 -9.00 -3.67
CA GLY A 21 -3.74 -10.26 -3.58
C GLY A 21 -2.22 -10.11 -3.60
N ARG A 22 -1.70 -8.91 -3.86
CA ARG A 22 -0.26 -8.66 -3.84
C ARG A 22 0.19 -8.34 -2.42
N ILE A 23 1.49 -8.36 -2.21
CA ILE A 23 2.08 -8.10 -0.90
C ILE A 23 2.86 -6.79 -0.96
N PRO A 24 2.49 -5.80 -0.11
CA PRO A 24 3.22 -4.53 -0.11
C PRO A 24 4.67 -4.74 0.32
N ALA A 25 5.58 -4.05 -0.34
CA ALA A 25 7.00 -4.08 -0.01
C ALA A 25 7.40 -2.92 0.90
N ASP A 26 6.55 -1.92 1.05
CA ASP A 26 6.76 -0.77 1.92
C ASP A 26 5.46 -0.40 2.62
N PHE A 27 5.59 0.35 3.71
CA PHE A 27 4.43 0.91 4.40
C PHE A 27 3.74 1.96 3.54
N VAL A 28 2.42 2.01 3.62
CA VAL A 28 1.63 3.12 3.09
C VAL A 28 0.90 3.76 4.27
N TYR A 29 1.09 5.05 4.47
CA TYR A 29 0.49 5.81 5.56
C TYR A 29 -0.49 6.83 5.04
N ALA A 30 -1.60 7.01 5.77
CA ALA A 30 -2.50 8.14 5.59
C ALA A 30 -2.16 9.19 6.65
N PHE A 31 -2.17 10.46 6.29
CA PHE A 31 -1.87 11.52 7.25
C PHE A 31 -2.67 12.78 6.98
N PRO A 32 -2.77 13.72 7.96
CA PRO A 32 -2.50 13.55 9.39
C PRO A 32 -3.61 12.80 10.11
N PRO A 33 -3.30 12.05 11.21
CA PRO A 33 -1.95 11.66 11.65
C PRO A 33 -1.41 10.50 10.81
N ASP A 34 -0.13 10.18 10.94
CA ASP A 34 0.47 9.04 10.24
C ASP A 34 -0.17 7.75 10.72
N VAL A 35 -1.07 7.20 9.92
CA VAL A 35 -1.75 5.94 10.23
C VAL A 35 -1.40 4.94 9.13
N PRO A 36 -0.75 3.80 9.46
CA PRO A 36 -0.43 2.81 8.45
C PRO A 36 -1.71 2.16 7.93
N VAL A 37 -1.90 2.21 6.61
CA VAL A 37 -3.04 1.59 5.94
C VAL A 37 -2.64 0.33 5.18
N LEU A 38 -1.38 0.22 4.77
CA LEU A 38 -0.81 -1.01 4.22
C LEU A 38 0.48 -1.31 4.96
N ILE A 39 0.66 -2.56 5.35
CA ILE A 39 1.81 -3.03 6.12
C ILE A 39 2.56 -4.05 5.28
N PRO A 40 3.90 -3.89 5.13
CA PRO A 40 4.69 -4.87 4.36
C PRO A 40 4.49 -6.28 4.88
N GLY A 41 4.35 -7.23 3.95
CA GLY A 41 4.18 -8.64 4.29
C GLY A 41 2.74 -9.08 4.41
N GLU A 42 1.80 -8.19 4.59
CA GLU A 42 0.38 -8.53 4.65
C GLU A 42 -0.26 -8.41 3.27
N LYS A 43 -1.00 -9.45 2.86
CA LYS A 43 -1.66 -9.46 1.57
C LYS A 43 -2.69 -8.34 1.48
N ILE A 44 -2.67 -7.61 0.37
CA ILE A 44 -3.62 -6.52 0.12
C ILE A 44 -4.98 -7.10 -0.24
N THR A 45 -6.03 -6.65 0.45
CA THR A 45 -7.40 -7.06 0.15
C THR A 45 -8.10 -6.00 -0.69
N LYS A 46 -9.15 -6.40 -1.38
CA LYS A 46 -9.96 -5.45 -2.16
C LYS A 46 -10.58 -4.39 -1.25
N GLU A 47 -11.00 -4.77 -0.05
CA GLU A 47 -11.56 -3.83 0.93
C GLU A 47 -10.55 -2.74 1.28
N LYS A 48 -9.27 -3.10 1.44
CA LYS A 48 -8.22 -2.13 1.70
C LYS A 48 -8.05 -1.16 0.54
N ILE A 49 -8.07 -1.67 -0.68
CA ILE A 49 -7.96 -0.85 -1.87
C ILE A 49 -9.13 0.13 -1.95
N ASP A 50 -10.34 -0.35 -1.75
CA ASP A 50 -11.55 0.49 -1.76
C ASP A 50 -11.48 1.56 -0.68
N TYR A 51 -10.99 1.21 0.50
CA TYR A 51 -10.80 2.14 1.60
C TYR A 51 -9.81 3.26 1.23
N ILE A 52 -8.66 2.88 0.67
CA ILE A 52 -7.64 3.84 0.25
C ILE A 52 -8.16 4.78 -0.83
N LEU A 53 -8.85 4.23 -1.84
CA LEU A 53 -9.42 5.03 -2.91
C LEU A 53 -10.48 6.01 -2.39
N ALA A 54 -11.29 5.57 -1.43
CA ALA A 54 -12.29 6.43 -0.81
C ALA A 54 -11.65 7.58 -0.06
N LEU A 55 -10.58 7.31 0.70
CA LEU A 55 -9.84 8.35 1.41
C LEU A 55 -9.17 9.32 0.45
N GLU A 56 -8.59 8.79 -0.62
CA GLU A 56 -7.92 9.61 -1.63
C GLU A 56 -8.91 10.57 -2.29
N SER A 57 -10.12 10.11 -2.58
CA SER A 57 -11.16 10.95 -3.17
C SER A 57 -11.62 12.06 -2.23
N LYS A 58 -11.43 11.90 -0.94
CA LYS A 58 -11.75 12.91 0.08
C LYS A 58 -10.59 13.88 0.34
N GLY A 59 -9.50 13.75 -0.40
CA GLY A 59 -8.35 14.62 -0.26
C GLY A 59 -7.37 14.23 0.83
N VAL A 60 -7.49 13.03 1.40
CA VAL A 60 -6.52 12.53 2.39
C VAL A 60 -5.18 12.31 1.70
N LEU A 61 -4.11 12.76 2.33
CA LEU A 61 -2.77 12.60 1.81
C LEU A 61 -2.18 11.25 2.22
N PHE A 62 -1.30 10.71 1.38
CA PHE A 62 -0.67 9.42 1.63
C PHE A 62 0.84 9.52 1.48
N ARG A 63 1.55 8.74 2.29
CA ARG A 63 2.96 8.49 2.14
C ARG A 63 3.12 7.04 1.69
N GLY A 64 3.95 6.79 0.67
CA GLY A 64 4.13 5.45 0.10
C GLY A 64 3.20 5.15 -1.07
N LEU A 65 2.21 6.00 -1.30
CA LEU A 65 1.34 5.94 -2.47
C LEU A 65 1.67 7.16 -3.34
N HIS A 66 2.20 6.92 -4.53
CA HIS A 66 2.65 7.99 -5.41
C HIS A 66 1.97 7.87 -6.76
N LYS A 67 1.16 8.85 -7.10
CA LYS A 67 0.40 8.89 -8.36
C LYS A 67 -0.40 7.60 -8.61
N GLY A 68 -1.04 7.09 -7.54
CA GLY A 68 -1.86 5.88 -7.61
C GLY A 68 -1.07 4.59 -7.67
N ARG A 69 0.25 4.61 -7.40
CA ARG A 69 1.11 3.42 -7.46
C ARG A 69 1.77 3.16 -6.12
N ILE A 70 1.97 1.89 -5.84
CA ILE A 70 2.64 1.42 -4.63
C ILE A 70 3.70 0.39 -4.98
N TYR A 71 4.65 0.19 -4.07
CA TYR A 71 5.63 -0.89 -4.21
C TYR A 71 5.08 -2.17 -3.64
N VAL A 72 5.19 -3.24 -4.40
CA VAL A 72 4.84 -4.58 -3.97
C VAL A 72 6.01 -5.52 -4.20
N THR A 73 6.00 -6.68 -3.53
CA THR A 73 7.01 -7.71 -3.76
C THR A 73 6.82 -8.30 -5.16
N VAL A 74 7.93 -8.63 -5.75
CA VAL A 74 7.93 -9.24 -7.08
C VAL A 74 7.45 -10.70 -7.01
#